data_890f56515ed6d995c82a41f3a1fff18b
#
_entry.id   890f56515ed6d995c82a41f3a1fff18b
#
_cell.length_a   1.000
_cell.length_b   1.000
_cell.length_c   1.000
_cell.angle_alpha   90.00
_cell.angle_beta   90.00
_cell.angle_gamma   90.00
#
_symmetry.space_group_name_H-M   'P 1'
#
loop_
_entity.id
_entity.type
_entity.pdbx_description
1 polymer ?
#
loop_
_entity_poly.entity_id
_entity_poly.type
_entity_poly.pdbx_seq_one_letter_code
_entity_poly.pdbx_strand_id
1 'polypeptide(L)'
;MISLNQLKIITLISVFAVTKTTYAGHHEEEETQSAMDKALASQPDEVKARYMYRNPKETMSFFGIDEGMTVVEALPGGGWYTKILVPSLGSGGTLVGANYPTAIYRNFGADEERIAKQKTWATDWPAQIDKTKPENSAKVSGFIMGELPASMAGTADRFLFIRALHNLARFEQDGGHLTTALKSAYDILKPGGIVGVVQHEAPESASDKWASGANGYLKRDFVIAQLEAAGFEFLASSDINANPKDVPGEKDKVWRLPPTSDKKEMLAIGESNRMTLKFKKPTS
;
A
#
# COMPACT_ATOMS: atom_id res chain seq x y z
N MET A 1 -75.62 -51.74 32.01
CA MET A 1 -75.99 -52.44 30.78
C MET A 1 -74.96 -52.05 29.72
N ILE A 2 -73.98 -52.96 29.53
CA ILE A 2 -73.77 -53.72 28.29
C ILE A 2 -73.13 -52.86 27.19
N SER A 3 -72.03 -53.15 26.51
CA SER A 3 -71.65 -54.40 25.85
C SER A 3 -70.16 -54.35 25.46
N LEU A 4 -69.53 -55.49 25.58
CA LEU A 4 -68.23 -55.81 24.94
C LEU A 4 -68.30 -55.72 23.45
N ASN A 5 -67.24 -55.25 22.83
CA ASN A 5 -66.86 -55.80 21.52
C ASN A 5 -65.39 -55.69 21.18
N GLN A 6 -64.79 -56.84 21.16
CA GLN A 6 -63.82 -57.38 20.20
C GLN A 6 -62.57 -56.53 19.84
N LEU A 7 -61.48 -56.97 20.41
CA LEU A 7 -60.13 -56.65 20.09
C LEU A 7 -59.69 -57.41 18.84
N LYS A 8 -59.42 -56.77 17.73
CA LYS A 8 -58.71 -57.35 16.58
C LYS A 8 -57.24 -56.98 16.65
N ILE A 9 -56.42 -57.97 16.90
CA ILE A 9 -54.98 -57.88 16.84
C ILE A 9 -54.58 -57.85 15.35
N ILE A 10 -53.96 -56.72 14.89
CA ILE A 10 -53.30 -56.62 13.62
C ILE A 10 -51.80 -56.67 13.88
N THR A 11 -51.18 -57.79 13.48
CA THR A 11 -49.71 -57.94 13.50
C THR A 11 -49.10 -57.13 12.43
N LEU A 12 -48.38 -56.04 12.77
CA LEU A 12 -47.63 -55.21 11.85
C LEU A 12 -46.24 -55.79 11.76
N ILE A 13 -45.90 -56.31 10.58
CA ILE A 13 -44.52 -56.72 10.21
C ILE A 13 -43.75 -55.48 9.85
N SER A 14 -42.83 -55.09 10.73
CA SER A 14 -41.91 -53.99 10.45
C SER A 14 -40.76 -54.50 9.60
N VAL A 15 -40.75 -54.08 8.33
CA VAL A 15 -39.59 -54.25 7.45
C VAL A 15 -38.58 -53.15 7.79
N PHE A 16 -37.46 -53.51 8.41
CA PHE A 16 -36.33 -52.61 8.59
C PHE A 16 -35.63 -52.43 7.25
N ALA A 17 -35.85 -51.28 6.63
CA ALA A 17 -35.03 -50.81 5.51
C ALA A 17 -33.73 -50.22 6.07
N VAL A 18 -32.61 -50.91 5.89
CA VAL A 18 -31.27 -50.38 6.19
C VAL A 18 -30.92 -49.38 5.11
N THR A 19 -31.12 -48.10 5.37
CA THR A 19 -30.59 -47.03 4.53
C THR A 19 -29.10 -46.94 4.80
N LYS A 20 -28.28 -47.30 3.79
CA LYS A 20 -26.84 -46.95 3.76
C LYS A 20 -26.71 -45.42 3.64
N THR A 21 -26.41 -44.78 4.76
CA THR A 21 -25.98 -43.38 4.77
C THR A 21 -24.60 -43.33 4.12
N THR A 22 -24.52 -42.89 2.87
CA THR A 22 -23.27 -42.47 2.26
C THR A 22 -22.79 -41.24 2.99
N TYR A 23 -21.70 -41.34 3.73
CA TYR A 23 -20.94 -40.19 4.23
C TYR A 23 -20.44 -39.44 3.01
N ALA A 24 -21.04 -38.29 2.70
CA ALA A 24 -20.44 -37.30 1.82
C ALA A 24 -19.21 -36.76 2.56
N GLY A 25 -18.03 -37.12 2.07
CA GLY A 25 -16.80 -36.54 2.57
C GLY A 25 -16.89 -35.02 2.42
N HIS A 26 -16.81 -34.30 3.53
CA HIS A 26 -16.46 -32.90 3.49
C HIS A 26 -15.05 -32.83 2.86
N HIS A 27 -14.97 -32.47 1.59
CA HIS A 27 -13.79 -31.85 1.07
C HIS A 27 -13.72 -30.48 1.79
N GLU A 28 -12.89 -30.38 2.81
CA GLU A 28 -12.36 -29.09 3.22
C GLU A 28 -11.68 -28.53 1.97
N GLU A 29 -12.30 -27.56 1.32
CA GLU A 29 -11.61 -26.72 0.35
C GLU A 29 -10.48 -26.08 1.15
N GLU A 30 -9.23 -26.55 0.94
CA GLU A 30 -8.05 -25.83 1.41
C GLU A 30 -8.16 -24.42 0.79
N GLU A 31 -8.51 -23.46 1.63
CA GLU A 31 -8.54 -22.05 1.26
C GLU A 31 -7.11 -21.69 0.81
N THR A 32 -6.89 -21.65 -0.49
CA THR A 32 -5.55 -21.40 -1.06
C THR A 32 -5.13 -20.00 -0.63
N GLN A 33 -4.17 -19.95 0.27
CA GLN A 33 -3.61 -18.71 0.82
C GLN A 33 -3.17 -17.79 -0.32
N SER A 34 -3.64 -16.52 -0.31
CA SER A 34 -3.33 -15.56 -1.36
C SER A 34 -1.82 -15.30 -1.48
N ALA A 35 -1.36 -14.83 -2.66
CA ALA A 35 0.04 -14.45 -2.86
C ALA A 35 0.49 -13.38 -1.85
N MET A 36 -0.40 -12.43 -1.51
CA MET A 36 -0.16 -11.43 -0.46
C MET A 36 0.02 -12.07 0.92
N ASP A 37 -0.83 -13.02 1.31
CA ASP A 37 -0.72 -13.68 2.62
C ASP A 37 0.60 -14.46 2.72
N LYS A 38 0.99 -15.17 1.67
CA LYS A 38 2.28 -15.87 1.59
C LYS A 38 3.46 -14.90 1.70
N ALA A 39 3.39 -13.79 0.97
CA ALA A 39 4.42 -12.76 1.00
C ALA A 39 4.57 -12.15 2.39
N LEU A 40 3.48 -11.87 3.08
CA LEU A 40 3.50 -11.34 4.45
C LEU A 40 4.01 -12.36 5.46
N ALA A 41 3.59 -13.62 5.35
CA ALA A 41 4.01 -14.69 6.25
C ALA A 41 5.51 -14.99 6.14
N SER A 42 6.10 -14.85 4.96
CA SER A 42 7.52 -15.12 4.70
C SER A 42 8.48 -14.01 5.13
N GLN A 43 7.97 -12.83 5.55
CA GLN A 43 8.85 -11.73 5.94
C GLN A 43 9.59 -12.03 7.26
N PRO A 44 10.82 -11.50 7.42
CA PRO A 44 11.54 -11.60 8.67
C PRO A 44 10.88 -10.78 9.79
N ASP A 45 11.19 -11.12 11.05
CA ASP A 45 10.52 -10.56 12.23
C ASP A 45 10.66 -9.04 12.34
N GLU A 46 11.77 -8.46 11.92
CA GLU A 46 11.98 -7.00 11.92
C GLU A 46 11.04 -6.27 10.94
N VAL A 47 10.61 -6.93 9.86
CA VAL A 47 9.59 -6.41 8.93
C VAL A 47 8.20 -6.57 9.54
N LYS A 48 7.90 -7.76 10.10
CA LYS A 48 6.63 -8.09 10.74
C LYS A 48 6.34 -7.23 11.97
N ALA A 49 7.36 -6.86 12.74
CA ALA A 49 7.22 -6.00 13.92
C ALA A 49 6.54 -4.65 13.61
N ARG A 50 6.47 -4.25 12.34
CA ARG A 50 5.83 -3.01 11.91
C ARG A 50 4.43 -3.20 11.32
N TYR A 51 3.94 -4.43 11.20
CA TYR A 51 2.62 -4.70 10.65
C TYR A 51 1.52 -4.02 11.47
N MET A 52 1.64 -4.04 12.79
CA MET A 52 0.71 -3.40 13.71
C MET A 52 0.56 -1.88 13.51
N TYR A 53 1.53 -1.23 12.85
CA TYR A 53 1.48 0.20 12.56
C TYR A 53 1.16 0.49 11.10
N ARG A 54 1.45 -0.44 10.19
CA ARG A 54 1.40 -0.21 8.74
C ARG A 54 0.28 -0.96 8.03
N ASN A 55 -0.36 -1.90 8.76
CA ASN A 55 -1.49 -2.68 8.26
C ASN A 55 -1.34 -3.07 6.79
N PRO A 56 -0.24 -3.77 6.41
CA PRO A 56 0.11 -3.94 4.99
C PRO A 56 -0.95 -4.71 4.21
N LYS A 57 -1.56 -5.74 4.79
CA LYS A 57 -2.59 -6.54 4.13
C LYS A 57 -3.81 -5.67 3.80
N GLU A 58 -4.34 -4.98 4.80
CA GLU A 58 -5.52 -4.14 4.68
C GLU A 58 -5.26 -2.95 3.74
N THR A 59 -4.06 -2.34 3.84
CA THR A 59 -3.67 -1.22 3.00
C THR A 59 -3.56 -1.63 1.53
N MET A 60 -2.90 -2.76 1.24
CA MET A 60 -2.77 -3.25 -0.14
C MET A 60 -4.11 -3.72 -0.70
N SER A 61 -4.95 -4.35 0.11
CA SER A 61 -6.33 -4.72 -0.25
C SER A 61 -7.18 -3.49 -0.56
N PHE A 62 -7.09 -2.42 0.25
CA PHE A 62 -7.81 -1.17 0.00
C PHE A 62 -7.41 -0.54 -1.34
N PHE A 63 -6.13 -0.63 -1.74
CA PHE A 63 -5.67 -0.17 -3.04
C PHE A 63 -5.97 -1.16 -4.18
N GLY A 64 -6.46 -2.34 -3.88
CA GLY A 64 -6.78 -3.39 -4.86
C GLY A 64 -5.54 -3.90 -5.57
N ILE A 65 -4.52 -4.27 -4.81
CA ILE A 65 -3.29 -4.86 -5.35
C ILE A 65 -3.44 -6.36 -5.41
N ASP A 66 -3.28 -6.92 -6.61
CA ASP A 66 -3.39 -8.34 -6.90
C ASP A 66 -2.13 -8.86 -7.61
N GLU A 67 -1.96 -10.19 -7.59
CA GLU A 67 -0.91 -10.89 -8.33
C GLU A 67 -0.99 -10.58 -9.83
N GLY A 68 0.15 -10.49 -10.50
CA GLY A 68 0.26 -10.21 -11.92
C GLY A 68 0.17 -8.74 -12.31
N MET A 69 -0.14 -7.84 -11.38
CA MET A 69 -0.22 -6.40 -11.65
C MET A 69 1.15 -5.75 -11.87
N THR A 70 1.13 -4.61 -12.57
CA THR A 70 2.23 -3.64 -12.59
C THR A 70 1.96 -2.57 -11.53
N VAL A 71 2.78 -2.54 -10.48
CA VAL A 71 2.66 -1.61 -9.36
C VAL A 71 3.87 -0.70 -9.30
N VAL A 72 3.64 0.60 -9.15
CA VAL A 72 4.70 1.59 -8.94
C VAL A 72 4.79 1.92 -7.45
N GLU A 73 5.99 1.81 -6.88
CA GLU A 73 6.32 2.25 -5.52
C GLU A 73 7.13 3.55 -5.61
N ALA A 74 6.53 4.68 -5.21
CA ALA A 74 7.25 5.94 -5.12
C ALA A 74 8.19 5.92 -3.90
N LEU A 75 9.45 6.28 -4.14
CA LEU A 75 10.48 6.47 -3.11
C LEU A 75 10.62 5.24 -2.20
N PRO A 76 10.99 4.07 -2.73
CA PRO A 76 11.05 2.81 -1.97
C PRO A 76 11.90 2.91 -0.69
N GLY A 77 12.89 3.82 -0.66
CA GLY A 77 13.77 4.05 0.49
C GLY A 77 14.50 2.77 0.91
N GLY A 78 14.32 2.33 2.16
CA GLY A 78 14.90 1.07 2.66
C GLY A 78 14.14 -0.20 2.22
N GLY A 79 13.19 -0.10 1.30
CA GLY A 79 12.53 -1.23 0.65
C GLY A 79 11.54 -2.01 1.52
N TRP A 80 10.94 -1.38 2.54
CA TRP A 80 10.03 -2.11 3.43
C TRP A 80 8.81 -2.65 2.68
N TYR A 81 8.15 -1.82 1.86
CA TYR A 81 7.04 -2.27 1.01
C TYR A 81 7.54 -3.08 -0.20
N THR A 82 8.69 -2.75 -0.76
CA THR A 82 9.35 -3.53 -1.82
C THR A 82 9.46 -5.01 -1.45
N LYS A 83 9.90 -5.32 -0.19
CA LYS A 83 10.03 -6.70 0.31
C LYS A 83 8.71 -7.46 0.34
N ILE A 84 7.58 -6.77 0.46
CA ILE A 84 6.23 -7.35 0.46
C ILE A 84 5.69 -7.41 -0.97
N LEU A 85 5.80 -6.33 -1.74
CA LEU A 85 5.23 -6.22 -3.08
C LEU A 85 5.89 -7.16 -4.07
N VAL A 86 7.23 -7.29 -4.05
CA VAL A 86 7.95 -8.15 -4.99
C VAL A 86 7.43 -9.60 -4.96
N PRO A 87 7.35 -10.29 -3.82
CA PRO A 87 6.81 -11.65 -3.78
C PRO A 87 5.30 -11.71 -4.00
N SER A 88 4.52 -10.69 -3.54
CA SER A 88 3.06 -10.71 -3.66
C SER A 88 2.55 -10.52 -5.09
N LEU A 89 3.31 -9.83 -5.94
CA LEU A 89 2.95 -9.65 -7.35
C LEU A 89 3.26 -10.88 -8.21
N GLY A 90 4.04 -11.83 -7.72
CA GLY A 90 4.37 -13.08 -8.42
C GLY A 90 5.15 -12.87 -9.72
N SER A 91 5.49 -13.95 -10.40
CA SER A 91 6.32 -13.93 -11.63
C SER A 91 5.64 -13.25 -12.83
N GLY A 92 4.32 -13.16 -12.84
CA GLY A 92 3.54 -12.43 -13.85
C GLY A 92 3.51 -10.92 -13.63
N GLY A 93 3.83 -10.45 -12.40
CA GLY A 93 3.77 -9.05 -12.04
C GLY A 93 5.05 -8.27 -12.28
N THR A 94 4.95 -6.95 -12.09
CA THR A 94 6.10 -6.03 -12.19
C THR A 94 6.03 -5.01 -11.06
N LEU A 95 7.12 -4.83 -10.32
CA LEU A 95 7.32 -3.70 -9.41
C LEU A 95 8.20 -2.65 -10.10
N VAL A 96 7.71 -1.43 -10.18
CA VAL A 96 8.44 -0.29 -10.72
C VAL A 96 8.77 0.66 -9.58
N GLY A 97 10.05 0.89 -9.32
CA GLY A 97 10.46 1.96 -8.39
C GLY A 97 10.43 3.32 -9.08
N ALA A 98 9.90 4.33 -8.40
CA ALA A 98 9.95 5.72 -8.87
C ALA A 98 10.75 6.56 -7.88
N ASN A 99 11.89 7.12 -8.32
CA ASN A 99 12.71 7.98 -7.47
C ASN A 99 12.38 9.45 -7.65
N TYR A 100 12.84 10.27 -6.73
CA TYR A 100 12.73 11.74 -6.79
C TYR A 100 13.16 12.32 -8.13
N PRO A 101 12.54 13.42 -8.59
CA PRO A 101 13.15 14.28 -9.61
C PRO A 101 14.56 14.65 -9.18
N THR A 102 15.54 14.46 -10.06
CA THR A 102 16.98 14.60 -9.68
C THR A 102 17.30 15.98 -9.09
N ALA A 103 16.63 17.03 -9.54
CA ALA A 103 16.84 18.40 -9.06
C ALA A 103 16.55 18.61 -7.56
N ILE A 104 15.62 17.83 -6.97
CA ILE A 104 15.24 17.99 -5.55
C ILE A 104 16.41 17.74 -4.59
N TYR A 105 17.41 16.97 -5.01
CA TYR A 105 18.55 16.64 -4.15
C TYR A 105 19.37 17.88 -3.76
N ARG A 106 19.36 18.97 -4.57
CA ARG A 106 19.93 20.25 -4.17
C ARG A 106 19.23 20.85 -2.97
N ASN A 107 17.91 20.72 -2.90
CA ASN A 107 17.12 21.18 -1.75
C ASN A 107 17.41 20.39 -0.46
N PHE A 108 17.90 19.14 -0.59
CA PHE A 108 18.43 18.34 0.53
C PHE A 108 19.88 18.66 0.87
N GLY A 109 20.51 19.62 0.20
CA GLY A 109 21.92 20.00 0.42
C GLY A 109 22.93 19.01 -0.20
N ALA A 110 22.53 18.23 -1.20
CA ALA A 110 23.44 17.33 -1.89
C ALA A 110 24.39 18.12 -2.83
N ASP A 111 25.63 17.69 -2.87
CA ASP A 111 26.63 18.15 -3.84
C ASP A 111 26.41 17.51 -5.23
N GLU A 112 27.15 17.99 -6.23
CA GLU A 112 27.00 17.50 -7.61
C GLU A 112 27.39 16.01 -7.76
N GLU A 113 28.31 15.49 -6.96
CA GLU A 113 28.67 14.07 -6.99
C GLU A 113 27.50 13.20 -6.51
N ARG A 114 26.85 13.59 -5.42
CA ARG A 114 25.69 12.91 -4.88
C ARG A 114 24.49 12.99 -5.82
N ILE A 115 24.29 14.15 -6.47
CA ILE A 115 23.25 14.34 -7.51
C ILE A 115 23.53 13.44 -8.72
N ALA A 116 24.78 13.36 -9.18
CA ALA A 116 25.15 12.50 -10.29
C ALA A 116 24.85 11.02 -10.02
N LYS A 117 25.09 10.54 -8.80
CA LYS A 117 24.72 9.18 -8.38
C LYS A 117 23.21 8.90 -8.43
N GLN A 118 22.37 9.92 -8.31
CA GLN A 118 20.92 9.72 -8.43
C GLN A 118 20.47 9.48 -9.86
N LYS A 119 21.22 9.90 -10.85
CA LYS A 119 20.89 9.70 -12.28
C LYS A 119 20.92 8.22 -12.68
N THR A 120 21.75 7.40 -12.02
CA THR A 120 21.84 5.95 -12.28
C THR A 120 20.86 5.13 -11.45
N TRP A 121 20.12 5.76 -10.53
CA TRP A 121 19.23 5.05 -9.60
C TRP A 121 18.24 4.13 -10.32
N ALA A 122 17.71 4.58 -11.46
CA ALA A 122 16.71 3.81 -12.22
C ALA A 122 17.25 2.46 -12.76
N THR A 123 18.56 2.30 -12.86
CA THR A 123 19.24 1.04 -13.21
C THR A 123 19.81 0.32 -12.00
N ASP A 124 20.35 1.07 -11.04
CA ASP A 124 21.05 0.51 -9.89
C ASP A 124 20.10 -0.13 -8.88
N TRP A 125 18.96 0.52 -8.61
CA TRP A 125 17.97 0.01 -7.65
C TRP A 125 17.36 -1.32 -8.11
N PRO A 126 16.85 -1.50 -9.35
CA PRO A 126 16.36 -2.79 -9.82
C PRO A 126 17.43 -3.90 -9.75
N ALA A 127 18.66 -3.58 -10.18
CA ALA A 127 19.76 -4.53 -10.13
C ALA A 127 20.11 -4.96 -8.69
N GLN A 128 19.88 -4.10 -7.71
CA GLN A 128 20.05 -4.41 -6.28
C GLN A 128 18.95 -5.36 -5.78
N ILE A 129 17.70 -5.10 -6.13
CA ILE A 129 16.56 -5.93 -5.74
C ILE A 129 16.65 -7.31 -6.40
N ASP A 130 17.03 -7.38 -7.69
CA ASP A 130 17.17 -8.64 -8.43
C ASP A 130 18.18 -9.61 -7.80
N LYS A 131 19.19 -9.10 -7.08
CA LYS A 131 20.18 -9.95 -6.37
C LYS A 131 19.62 -10.67 -5.15
N THR A 132 18.54 -10.15 -4.55
CA THR A 132 18.04 -10.60 -3.25
C THR A 132 16.57 -11.01 -3.25
N LYS A 133 15.86 -10.76 -4.34
CA LYS A 133 14.44 -11.12 -4.45
C LYS A 133 14.26 -12.63 -4.51
N PRO A 134 13.13 -13.16 -4.03
CA PRO A 134 12.80 -14.58 -4.16
C PRO A 134 12.68 -14.99 -5.63
N GLU A 135 12.95 -16.26 -5.92
CA GLU A 135 12.59 -16.86 -7.20
C GLU A 135 11.08 -16.78 -7.44
N ASN A 136 10.66 -16.78 -8.69
CA ASN A 136 9.25 -16.68 -9.09
C ASN A 136 8.51 -15.44 -8.55
N SER A 137 9.25 -14.37 -8.26
CA SER A 137 8.70 -13.08 -7.84
C SER A 137 8.64 -12.07 -9.00
N ALA A 138 8.09 -10.89 -8.75
CA ALA A 138 7.88 -9.86 -9.76
C ALA A 138 9.17 -9.44 -10.48
N LYS A 139 9.03 -9.05 -11.74
CA LYS A 139 10.06 -8.27 -12.44
C LYS A 139 10.23 -6.93 -11.76
N VAL A 140 11.44 -6.39 -11.78
CA VAL A 140 11.73 -5.10 -11.15
C VAL A 140 12.33 -4.17 -12.19
N SER A 141 11.87 -2.92 -12.20
CA SER A 141 12.40 -1.83 -13.01
C SER A 141 12.32 -0.52 -12.25
N GLY A 142 12.84 0.57 -12.81
CA GLY A 142 12.80 1.86 -12.14
C GLY A 142 12.84 3.03 -13.11
N PHE A 143 12.40 4.20 -12.63
CA PHE A 143 12.54 5.47 -13.34
C PHE A 143 12.70 6.64 -12.37
N ILE A 144 13.09 7.79 -12.90
CA ILE A 144 13.16 9.05 -12.16
C ILE A 144 11.88 9.84 -12.48
N MET A 145 11.15 10.30 -11.47
CA MET A 145 9.97 11.14 -11.69
C MET A 145 10.35 12.41 -12.46
N GLY A 146 9.62 12.69 -13.53
CA GLY A 146 9.96 13.72 -14.52
C GLY A 146 10.76 13.22 -15.72
N GLU A 147 11.29 11.98 -15.67
CA GLU A 147 12.07 11.35 -16.74
C GLU A 147 11.47 9.97 -17.10
N LEU A 148 10.14 9.88 -17.17
CA LEU A 148 9.44 8.62 -17.47
C LEU A 148 9.77 8.16 -18.89
N PRO A 149 10.32 6.94 -19.09
CA PRO A 149 10.52 6.39 -20.42
C PRO A 149 9.20 6.24 -21.17
N ALA A 150 9.15 6.61 -22.44
CA ALA A 150 7.93 6.53 -23.27
C ALA A 150 7.32 5.11 -23.29
N SER A 151 8.16 4.07 -23.22
CA SER A 151 7.73 2.67 -23.19
C SER A 151 6.99 2.28 -21.90
N MET A 152 7.08 3.08 -20.84
CA MET A 152 6.38 2.85 -19.57
C MET A 152 5.06 3.60 -19.47
N ALA A 153 4.78 4.54 -20.37
CA ALA A 153 3.53 5.31 -20.34
C ALA A 153 2.31 4.37 -20.50
N GLY A 154 1.32 4.55 -19.63
CA GLY A 154 0.07 3.78 -19.64
C GLY A 154 0.22 2.29 -19.34
N THR A 155 1.25 1.86 -18.62
CA THR A 155 1.52 0.44 -18.34
C THR A 155 1.18 0.00 -16.91
N ALA A 156 1.12 0.91 -15.96
CA ALA A 156 0.92 0.58 -14.54
C ALA A 156 -0.57 0.47 -14.17
N ASP A 157 -0.89 -0.49 -13.32
CA ASP A 157 -2.22 -0.67 -12.73
C ASP A 157 -2.38 0.17 -11.46
N ARG A 158 -1.31 0.31 -10.67
CA ARG A 158 -1.30 1.02 -9.38
C ARG A 158 -0.07 1.90 -9.25
N PHE A 159 -0.23 3.06 -8.61
CA PHE A 159 0.86 3.93 -8.20
C PHE A 159 0.73 4.25 -6.71
N LEU A 160 1.75 3.97 -5.92
CA LEU A 160 1.72 4.10 -4.46
C LEU A 160 2.62 5.22 -3.98
N PHE A 161 2.02 6.25 -3.37
CA PHE A 161 2.73 7.27 -2.60
C PHE A 161 2.63 6.95 -1.11
N ILE A 162 3.56 6.15 -0.59
CA ILE A 162 3.55 5.79 0.82
C ILE A 162 4.59 6.60 1.58
N ARG A 163 4.14 7.62 2.30
CA ARG A 163 4.96 8.61 3.03
C ARG A 163 5.94 9.34 2.11
N ALA A 164 5.54 9.58 0.89
CA ALA A 164 6.37 10.13 -0.17
C ALA A 164 6.09 11.61 -0.45
N LEU A 165 4.85 12.08 -0.24
CA LEU A 165 4.41 13.39 -0.72
C LEU A 165 4.99 14.58 0.04
N HIS A 166 5.28 14.43 1.33
CA HIS A 166 5.66 15.57 2.18
C HIS A 166 6.94 16.30 1.73
N ASN A 167 7.96 15.57 1.27
CA ASN A 167 9.18 16.20 0.75
C ASN A 167 8.95 16.84 -0.62
N LEU A 168 8.15 16.21 -1.47
CA LEU A 168 7.77 16.77 -2.77
C LEU A 168 6.99 18.09 -2.59
N ALA A 169 6.01 18.10 -1.68
CA ALA A 169 5.24 19.29 -1.34
C ALA A 169 6.10 20.39 -0.69
N ARG A 170 7.00 20.02 0.23
CA ARG A 170 7.91 20.96 0.90
C ARG A 170 8.71 21.80 -0.07
N PHE A 171 9.15 21.20 -1.17
CA PHE A 171 10.02 21.84 -2.16
C PHE A 171 9.30 22.14 -3.48
N GLU A 172 7.97 22.19 -3.48
CA GLU A 172 7.20 22.48 -4.69
C GLU A 172 7.56 23.84 -5.29
N GLN A 173 7.69 24.87 -4.45
CA GLN A 173 8.03 26.22 -4.90
C GLN A 173 9.47 26.33 -5.44
N ASP A 174 10.34 25.39 -5.13
CA ASP A 174 11.73 25.38 -5.53
C ASP A 174 11.99 24.66 -6.86
N GLY A 175 10.98 24.01 -7.43
CA GLY A 175 11.18 23.27 -8.68
C GLY A 175 10.00 22.45 -9.19
N GLY A 176 8.79 22.65 -8.68
CA GLY A 176 7.59 21.94 -9.14
C GLY A 176 7.67 20.42 -8.90
N HIS A 177 8.29 20.01 -7.78
CA HIS A 177 8.62 18.61 -7.54
C HIS A 177 7.39 17.74 -7.28
N LEU A 178 6.37 18.26 -6.60
CA LEU A 178 5.10 17.56 -6.39
C LEU A 178 4.34 17.45 -7.71
N THR A 179 4.20 18.56 -8.42
CA THR A 179 3.56 18.60 -9.77
C THR A 179 4.23 17.60 -10.71
N THR A 180 5.56 17.56 -10.75
CA THR A 180 6.33 16.61 -11.57
C THR A 180 6.06 15.16 -11.18
N ALA A 181 6.00 14.86 -9.88
CA ALA A 181 5.74 13.51 -9.41
C ALA A 181 4.31 13.05 -9.72
N LEU A 182 3.32 13.91 -9.51
CA LEU A 182 1.92 13.61 -9.82
C LEU A 182 1.69 13.44 -11.32
N LYS A 183 2.34 14.27 -12.16
CA LYS A 183 2.33 14.07 -13.61
C LYS A 183 2.94 12.73 -14.02
N SER A 184 4.06 12.34 -13.42
CA SER A 184 4.68 11.05 -13.70
C SER A 184 3.76 9.87 -13.31
N ALA A 185 3.04 10.00 -12.18
CA ALA A 185 2.05 9.01 -11.77
C ALA A 185 0.87 8.95 -12.77
N TYR A 186 0.42 10.10 -13.26
CA TYR A 186 -0.63 10.16 -14.26
C TYR A 186 -0.21 9.50 -15.58
N ASP A 187 1.00 9.83 -16.06
CA ASP A 187 1.49 9.35 -17.35
C ASP A 187 1.72 7.84 -17.37
N ILE A 188 2.24 7.26 -16.28
CA ILE A 188 2.54 5.82 -16.23
C ILE A 188 1.30 4.95 -16.03
N LEU A 189 0.26 5.49 -15.38
CA LEU A 189 -0.95 4.72 -15.10
C LEU A 189 -1.80 4.49 -16.35
N LYS A 190 -2.34 3.28 -16.46
CA LYS A 190 -3.41 2.95 -17.41
C LYS A 190 -4.64 3.84 -17.16
N PRO A 191 -5.48 4.13 -18.16
CA PRO A 191 -6.84 4.62 -17.90
C PRO A 191 -7.56 3.71 -16.90
N GLY A 192 -8.20 4.28 -15.87
CA GLY A 192 -8.79 3.54 -14.76
C GLY A 192 -7.80 3.04 -13.69
N GLY A 193 -6.51 3.26 -13.87
CA GLY A 193 -5.47 2.91 -12.88
C GLY A 193 -5.64 3.68 -11.56
N ILE A 194 -5.14 3.12 -10.47
CA ILE A 194 -5.37 3.64 -9.12
C ILE A 194 -4.09 4.27 -8.56
N VAL A 195 -4.23 5.44 -7.95
CA VAL A 195 -3.23 6.01 -7.03
C VAL A 195 -3.64 5.71 -5.60
N GLY A 196 -2.75 5.06 -4.85
CA GLY A 196 -2.86 4.86 -3.40
C GLY A 196 -1.93 5.83 -2.67
N VAL A 197 -2.47 6.55 -1.69
CA VAL A 197 -1.71 7.47 -0.86
C VAL A 197 -1.80 7.05 0.60
N VAL A 198 -0.65 6.90 1.26
CA VAL A 198 -0.54 6.85 2.72
C VAL A 198 0.40 7.98 3.13
N GLN A 199 -0.11 9.02 3.79
CA GLN A 199 0.69 10.20 4.13
C GLN A 199 0.44 10.64 5.57
N HIS A 200 1.49 11.09 6.26
CA HIS A 200 1.38 11.67 7.60
C HIS A 200 0.41 12.84 7.58
N GLU A 201 -0.63 12.73 8.38
CA GLU A 201 -1.76 13.66 8.39
C GLU A 201 -1.57 14.75 9.45
N ALA A 202 -1.58 15.99 9.01
CA ALA A 202 -1.58 17.14 9.90
C ALA A 202 -2.95 17.29 10.60
N PRO A 203 -2.99 17.71 11.87
CA PRO A 203 -4.24 18.16 12.48
C PRO A 203 -4.92 19.25 11.63
N GLU A 204 -6.23 19.22 11.54
CA GLU A 204 -7.00 20.22 10.78
C GLU A 204 -6.72 21.65 11.24
N SER A 205 -6.55 21.83 12.57
CA SER A 205 -6.23 23.12 13.20
C SER A 205 -4.81 23.61 12.91
N ALA A 206 -3.92 22.79 12.35
CA ALA A 206 -2.56 23.20 12.04
C ALA A 206 -2.55 24.29 10.95
N SER A 207 -1.62 25.26 11.07
CA SER A 207 -1.44 26.25 9.99
C SER A 207 -0.89 25.59 8.72
N ASP A 208 -1.19 26.17 7.55
CA ASP A 208 -0.66 25.67 6.26
C ASP A 208 0.86 25.75 6.23
N LYS A 209 1.46 26.75 6.85
CA LYS A 209 2.91 26.86 7.01
C LYS A 209 3.50 25.67 7.77
N TRP A 210 2.84 25.24 8.86
CA TRP A 210 3.30 24.07 9.62
C TRP A 210 3.10 22.77 8.86
N ALA A 211 1.97 22.64 8.16
CA ALA A 211 1.57 21.47 7.37
C ALA A 211 2.12 21.47 5.94
N SER A 212 3.16 22.24 5.67
CA SER A 212 3.78 22.37 4.32
C SER A 212 4.61 21.16 3.87
N GLY A 213 4.71 20.11 4.69
CA GLY A 213 5.61 18.98 4.47
C GLY A 213 6.97 19.10 5.16
N ALA A 214 7.39 20.30 5.56
CA ALA A 214 8.68 20.52 6.25
C ALA A 214 8.78 19.79 7.60
N ASN A 215 7.65 19.55 8.26
CA ASN A 215 7.54 18.74 9.48
C ASN A 215 7.15 17.28 9.20
N GLY A 216 7.05 16.88 7.92
CA GLY A 216 6.63 15.56 7.48
C GLY A 216 5.12 15.40 7.30
N TYR A 217 4.31 16.33 7.80
CA TYR A 217 2.85 16.29 7.79
C TYR A 217 2.26 17.14 6.66
N LEU A 218 1.13 16.68 6.09
CA LEU A 218 0.30 17.40 5.13
C LEU A 218 -1.15 17.36 5.57
N LYS A 219 -1.94 18.39 5.26
CA LYS A 219 -3.39 18.37 5.43
C LYS A 219 -4.04 17.43 4.42
N ARG A 220 -5.11 16.74 4.82
CA ARG A 220 -5.89 15.84 3.96
C ARG A 220 -6.42 16.57 2.73
N ASP A 221 -7.08 17.71 2.93
CA ASP A 221 -7.68 18.49 1.86
C ASP A 221 -6.63 19.01 0.85
N PHE A 222 -5.44 19.39 1.34
CA PHE A 222 -4.34 19.74 0.47
C PHE A 222 -3.94 18.59 -0.44
N VAL A 223 -3.78 17.37 0.11
CA VAL A 223 -3.41 16.19 -0.69
C VAL A 223 -4.49 15.85 -1.71
N ILE A 224 -5.76 15.90 -1.32
CA ILE A 224 -6.89 15.66 -2.24
C ILE A 224 -6.86 16.68 -3.37
N ALA A 225 -6.79 17.98 -3.04
CA ALA A 225 -6.77 19.04 -4.05
C ALA A 225 -5.61 18.94 -5.04
N GLN A 226 -4.40 18.53 -4.57
CA GLN A 226 -3.25 18.37 -5.45
C GLN A 226 -3.41 17.19 -6.44
N LEU A 227 -3.97 16.07 -6.01
CA LEU A 227 -4.25 14.95 -6.90
C LEU A 227 -5.38 15.26 -7.88
N GLU A 228 -6.44 15.93 -7.44
CA GLU A 228 -7.52 16.37 -8.32
C GLU A 228 -7.01 17.39 -9.37
N ALA A 229 -6.19 18.34 -8.97
CA ALA A 229 -5.54 19.28 -9.89
C ALA A 229 -4.62 18.59 -10.91
N ALA A 230 -4.05 17.42 -10.56
CA ALA A 230 -3.28 16.59 -11.47
C ALA A 230 -4.16 15.70 -12.38
N GLY A 231 -5.48 15.78 -12.28
CA GLY A 231 -6.43 15.09 -13.14
C GLY A 231 -6.95 13.75 -12.59
N PHE A 232 -6.67 13.42 -11.33
CA PHE A 232 -7.21 12.22 -10.70
C PHE A 232 -8.59 12.47 -10.07
N GLU A 233 -9.42 11.44 -10.04
CA GLU A 233 -10.71 11.45 -9.35
C GLU A 233 -10.53 10.84 -7.93
N PHE A 234 -10.96 11.56 -6.89
CA PHE A 234 -11.01 10.99 -5.55
C PHE A 234 -12.06 9.89 -5.47
N LEU A 235 -11.70 8.71 -4.94
CA LEU A 235 -12.60 7.57 -4.81
C LEU A 235 -13.02 7.28 -3.38
N ALA A 236 -12.04 7.22 -2.47
CA ALA A 236 -12.31 6.78 -1.10
C ALA A 236 -11.18 7.17 -0.14
N SER A 237 -11.50 7.22 1.14
CA SER A 237 -10.54 7.28 2.24
C SER A 237 -10.76 6.12 3.20
N SER A 238 -9.73 5.82 4.02
CA SER A 238 -9.79 4.81 5.07
C SER A 238 -8.96 5.22 6.28
N ASP A 239 -9.38 4.77 7.45
CA ASP A 239 -8.67 4.98 8.72
C ASP A 239 -7.70 3.83 9.06
N ILE A 240 -7.45 2.92 8.11
CA ILE A 240 -6.55 1.75 8.30
C ILE A 240 -5.22 2.15 8.94
N ASN A 241 -4.64 3.29 8.56
CA ASN A 241 -3.35 3.77 9.05
C ASN A 241 -3.49 4.97 10.01
N ALA A 242 -4.67 5.24 10.53
CA ALA A 242 -4.89 6.28 11.52
C ALA A 242 -4.27 5.90 12.87
N ASN A 243 -3.70 6.90 13.55
CA ASN A 243 -3.22 6.75 14.92
C ASN A 243 -3.60 7.97 15.76
N PRO A 244 -4.69 7.90 16.51
CA PRO A 244 -5.16 9.04 17.32
C PRO A 244 -4.22 9.42 18.47
N LYS A 245 -3.21 8.61 18.77
CA LYS A 245 -2.18 8.95 19.77
C LYS A 245 -1.15 9.94 19.24
N ASP A 246 -1.02 10.09 17.93
CA ASP A 246 -0.13 11.08 17.33
C ASP A 246 -0.83 12.43 17.27
N VAL A 247 -0.65 13.22 18.33
CA VAL A 247 -1.14 14.58 18.45
C VAL A 247 0.07 15.54 18.46
N PRO A 248 0.56 15.96 17.28
CA PRO A 248 1.73 16.82 17.20
C PRO A 248 1.43 18.24 17.63
N GLY A 249 2.34 18.83 18.39
CA GLY A 249 2.35 20.26 18.71
C GLY A 249 3.08 21.08 17.63
N GLU A 250 3.06 22.42 17.77
CA GLU A 250 3.64 23.36 16.78
C GLU A 250 5.14 23.16 16.51
N LYS A 251 5.90 22.62 17.47
CA LYS A 251 7.34 22.36 17.33
C LYS A 251 7.68 20.95 16.89
N ASP A 252 6.67 20.08 16.79
CA ASP A 252 6.88 18.69 16.50
C ASP A 252 7.11 18.44 15.02
N LYS A 253 7.96 17.44 14.77
CA LYS A 253 8.18 16.86 13.43
C LYS A 253 7.86 15.37 13.50
N VAL A 254 7.46 14.79 12.38
CA VAL A 254 7.12 13.37 12.31
C VAL A 254 8.29 12.46 12.73
N TRP A 255 9.51 12.89 12.49
CA TRP A 255 10.73 12.14 12.83
C TRP A 255 10.99 12.00 14.33
N ARG A 256 10.18 12.64 15.21
CA ARG A 256 10.17 12.34 16.64
C ARG A 256 9.64 10.94 16.96
N LEU A 257 8.88 10.35 16.03
CA LEU A 257 8.21 9.05 16.19
C LEU A 257 9.03 7.89 15.57
N PRO A 258 8.72 6.63 15.93
CA PRO A 258 9.25 5.46 15.26
C PRO A 258 9.00 5.49 13.74
N PRO A 259 9.93 4.94 12.95
CA PRO A 259 11.16 4.22 13.34
C PRO A 259 12.36 5.12 13.59
N THR A 260 12.23 6.43 13.50
CA THR A 260 13.36 7.37 13.65
C THR A 260 13.75 7.54 15.11
N SER A 261 12.78 7.42 16.01
CA SER A 261 13.00 7.54 17.45
C SER A 261 12.75 6.21 18.17
N ASP A 262 13.60 5.91 19.14
CA ASP A 262 13.54 4.77 20.07
C ASP A 262 13.17 5.20 21.51
N LYS A 263 12.89 6.47 21.73
CA LYS A 263 12.50 7.00 23.04
C LYS A 263 11.21 6.34 23.52
N LYS A 264 11.19 5.91 24.79
CA LYS A 264 10.09 5.16 25.38
C LYS A 264 8.73 5.84 25.23
N GLU A 265 8.68 7.16 25.42
CA GLU A 265 7.47 7.96 25.26
C GLU A 265 6.99 8.00 23.80
N MET A 266 7.91 8.00 22.83
CA MET A 266 7.58 7.97 21.41
C MET A 266 7.16 6.57 20.95
N LEU A 267 7.78 5.53 21.49
CA LEU A 267 7.38 4.15 21.26
C LEU A 267 5.96 3.87 21.76
N ALA A 268 5.53 4.52 22.86
CA ALA A 268 4.17 4.41 23.39
C ALA A 268 3.11 5.05 22.47
N ILE A 269 3.49 6.06 21.68
CA ILE A 269 2.65 6.64 20.63
C ILE A 269 2.59 5.68 19.42
N GLY A 270 3.74 5.16 19.02
CA GLY A 270 3.89 4.37 17.80
C GLY A 270 4.22 5.21 16.56
N GLU A 271 3.94 4.69 15.37
CA GLU A 271 4.11 5.48 14.14
C GLU A 271 3.03 6.58 14.03
N SER A 272 3.28 7.58 13.22
CA SER A 272 2.40 8.75 13.04
C SER A 272 0.97 8.42 12.65
N ASN A 273 0.06 9.36 12.92
CA ASN A 273 -1.25 9.39 12.26
C ASN A 273 -1.09 9.56 10.75
N ARG A 274 -1.82 8.77 9.95
CA ARG A 274 -1.71 8.80 8.48
C ARG A 274 -3.08 8.68 7.84
N MET A 275 -3.36 9.60 6.93
CA MET A 275 -4.44 9.45 5.98
C MET A 275 -4.14 8.31 5.01
N THR A 276 -5.16 7.57 4.59
CA THR A 276 -5.10 6.57 3.51
C THR A 276 -6.15 6.93 2.50
N LEU A 277 -5.72 7.34 1.28
CA LEU A 277 -6.59 7.88 0.24
C LEU A 277 -6.42 7.08 -1.04
N LYS A 278 -7.51 6.93 -1.79
CA LYS A 278 -7.54 6.23 -3.07
C LYS A 278 -8.12 7.14 -4.15
N PHE A 279 -7.41 7.21 -5.28
CA PHE A 279 -7.80 7.99 -6.44
C PHE A 279 -7.75 7.12 -7.69
N LYS A 280 -8.44 7.55 -8.74
CA LYS A 280 -8.47 6.89 -10.04
C LYS A 280 -8.05 7.85 -11.15
N LYS A 281 -7.24 7.39 -12.09
CA LYS A 281 -7.07 8.06 -13.36
C LYS A 281 -8.35 7.85 -14.19
N PRO A 282 -8.99 8.90 -14.73
CA PRO A 282 -10.15 8.76 -15.60
C PRO A 282 -9.92 7.76 -16.75
N THR A 283 -10.99 7.19 -17.25
CA THR A 283 -10.95 6.21 -18.35
C THR A 283 -11.05 6.87 -19.72
N SER A 284 -11.43 8.12 -19.77
CA SER A 284 -11.60 8.93 -21.00
C SER A 284 -10.95 10.28 -20.83
#